data_6afecb75e1926bf135c4388989200fbf
#
_entry.id   6afecb75e1926bf135c4388989200fbf
#
_cell.length_a   1.000
_cell.length_b   1.000
_cell.length_c   1.000
_cell.angle_alpha   90.00
_cell.angle_beta   90.00
_cell.angle_gamma   90.00
#
_symmetry.space_group_name_H-M   'P 1'
#
loop_
_entity.id
_entity.type
_entity.pdbx_description
1 polymer ?
#
loop_
_entity_poly.entity_id
_entity_poly.type
_entity_poly.pdbx_seq_one_letter_code
_entity_poly.pdbx_strand_id
1 'polypeptide(L)'
;MKKRRWICLALTAALTFGMLAGCGQMKDLSDGGEKKELQKVTLNEVAHSIFYAPMYVAIEEGYFREEGIDLTLVTGFGADKTVTAVLAGEADIGFMGSESTIYTKNGGAEDYLINFAQLTQRAGNFLVAREPIENFEWDMLKGKKVLGGRAGGMPEMVFEYILKQYNICLL
;
A
#
# COMPACT_ATOMS: atom_id res chain seq x y z
N MET A 1 3.78 -84.09 19.68
CA MET A 1 2.68 -83.22 19.23
C MET A 1 2.52 -81.95 20.10
N LYS A 2 2.76 -81.95 21.37
CA LYS A 2 2.62 -80.76 22.27
C LYS A 2 3.59 -79.61 21.93
N LYS A 3 4.86 -79.89 21.60
CA LYS A 3 5.89 -78.82 21.31
C LYS A 3 5.58 -77.98 20.04
N ARG A 4 4.98 -78.56 19.01
CA ARG A 4 4.60 -77.81 17.79
C ARG A 4 3.44 -76.84 18.02
N ARG A 5 2.52 -77.15 18.96
CA ARG A 5 1.40 -76.27 19.30
C ARG A 5 1.86 -75.01 20.06
N TRP A 6 2.90 -75.17 20.89
CA TRP A 6 3.47 -74.04 21.65
C TRP A 6 4.28 -73.09 20.73
N ILE A 7 4.94 -73.62 19.72
CA ILE A 7 5.66 -72.85 18.74
C ILE A 7 4.69 -72.05 17.86
N CYS A 8 3.57 -72.58 17.43
CA CYS A 8 2.54 -71.86 16.70
C CYS A 8 1.88 -70.77 17.54
N LEU A 9 1.62 -71.00 18.82
CA LEU A 9 1.07 -70.01 19.76
C LEU A 9 2.06 -68.86 20.00
N ALA A 10 3.35 -69.14 20.08
CA ALA A 10 4.37 -68.09 20.26
C ALA A 10 4.56 -67.25 18.99
N LEU A 11 4.45 -67.85 17.79
CA LEU A 11 4.51 -67.09 16.55
C LEU A 11 3.30 -66.20 16.29
N THR A 12 2.07 -66.66 16.69
CA THR A 12 0.87 -65.80 16.56
C THR A 12 0.89 -64.67 17.56
N ALA A 13 1.38 -64.85 18.79
CA ALA A 13 1.54 -63.79 19.76
C ALA A 13 2.58 -62.71 19.33
N ALA A 14 3.66 -63.12 18.66
CA ALA A 14 4.65 -62.19 18.15
C ALA A 14 4.13 -61.37 16.96
N LEU A 15 3.29 -61.94 16.08
CA LEU A 15 2.67 -61.22 14.97
C LEU A 15 1.58 -60.24 15.42
N THR A 16 0.82 -60.53 16.49
CA THR A 16 -0.19 -59.60 17.01
C THR A 16 0.43 -58.41 17.77
N PHE A 17 1.59 -58.59 18.41
CA PHE A 17 2.30 -57.54 19.11
C PHE A 17 2.99 -56.56 18.16
N GLY A 18 3.37 -57.02 16.96
CA GLY A 18 3.97 -56.19 15.91
C GLY A 18 2.98 -55.25 15.22
N MET A 19 1.67 -55.51 15.24
CA MET A 19 0.65 -54.66 14.63
C MET A 19 0.10 -53.55 15.55
N LEU A 20 0.36 -53.59 16.84
CA LEU A 20 -0.02 -52.53 17.79
C LEU A 20 1.05 -51.44 17.94
N ALA A 21 2.27 -51.65 17.47
CA ALA A 21 3.33 -50.66 17.54
C ALA A 21 3.37 -49.72 16.32
N GLY A 22 2.47 -49.95 15.33
CA GLY A 22 2.40 -49.18 14.09
C GLY A 22 1.44 -47.98 14.06
N CYS A 23 0.71 -47.71 15.14
CA CYS A 23 -0.19 -46.54 15.22
C CYS A 23 0.33 -45.55 16.26
N GLY A 24 1.32 -44.73 15.89
CA GLY A 24 1.82 -43.76 16.83
C GLY A 24 2.89 -42.84 16.27
N GLN A 25 2.83 -42.51 14.98
CA GLN A 25 3.48 -41.33 14.46
C GLN A 25 2.67 -40.83 13.28
N MET A 26 1.49 -40.28 13.58
CA MET A 26 1.07 -39.12 12.79
C MET A 26 2.20 -38.12 12.93
N LYS A 27 3.13 -38.12 11.99
CA LYS A 27 3.82 -36.89 11.68
C LYS A 27 2.71 -35.89 11.40
N ASP A 28 2.50 -34.99 12.34
CA ASP A 28 1.98 -33.70 12.00
C ASP A 28 2.80 -33.23 10.82
N LEU A 29 2.21 -33.34 9.62
CA LEU A 29 2.55 -32.48 8.51
C LEU A 29 2.03 -31.08 8.91
N SER A 30 2.51 -30.56 10.04
CA SER A 30 2.64 -29.15 10.18
C SER A 30 3.61 -28.77 9.08
N ASP A 31 3.02 -28.25 8.04
CA ASP A 31 3.68 -27.51 7.01
C ASP A 31 4.72 -26.62 7.71
N GLY A 32 5.96 -27.09 7.70
CA GLY A 32 7.12 -26.38 8.20
C GLY A 32 7.51 -25.28 7.22
N GLY A 33 6.53 -24.54 6.73
CA GLY A 33 6.75 -23.23 6.16
C GLY A 33 7.38 -22.40 7.28
N GLU A 34 8.67 -22.15 7.23
CA GLU A 34 9.30 -21.06 7.98
C GLU A 34 8.31 -19.90 7.91
N LYS A 35 7.72 -19.52 9.04
CA LYS A 35 6.97 -18.27 9.13
C LYS A 35 7.96 -17.19 8.80
N LYS A 36 8.01 -16.83 7.50
CA LYS A 36 8.83 -15.72 7.03
C LYS A 36 8.39 -14.52 7.86
N GLU A 37 9.28 -14.01 8.68
CA GLU A 37 8.99 -12.84 9.49
C GLU A 37 8.65 -11.71 8.54
N LEU A 38 7.43 -11.18 8.63
CA LEU A 38 6.98 -10.12 7.74
C LEU A 38 7.74 -8.85 8.07
N GLN A 39 8.26 -8.18 7.06
CA GLN A 39 8.87 -6.87 7.20
C GLN A 39 7.76 -5.84 7.46
N LYS A 40 7.82 -5.15 8.58
CA LYS A 40 6.90 -4.05 8.88
C LYS A 40 7.25 -2.84 8.04
N VAL A 41 6.25 -2.29 7.37
CA VAL A 41 6.38 -1.08 6.54
C VAL A 41 5.22 -0.15 6.84
N THR A 42 5.52 1.09 7.16
CA THR A 42 4.53 2.16 7.32
C THR A 42 4.49 3.01 6.06
N LEU A 43 3.34 3.05 5.40
CA LEU A 43 3.08 3.90 4.24
C LEU A 43 2.16 5.05 4.66
N ASN A 44 2.61 6.28 4.45
CA ASN A 44 1.81 7.48 4.69
C ASN A 44 1.26 8.00 3.37
N GLU A 45 -0.07 7.97 3.19
CA GLU A 45 -0.76 8.50 2.02
C GLU A 45 -1.21 9.95 2.22
N VAL A 46 -1.14 10.76 1.18
CA VAL A 46 -1.53 12.17 1.21
C VAL A 46 -3.02 12.38 1.52
N ALA A 47 -3.87 11.49 1.05
CA ALA A 47 -5.32 11.50 1.25
C ALA A 47 -5.89 10.13 0.93
N HIS A 48 -7.00 9.77 1.57
CA HIS A 48 -7.75 8.58 1.18
C HIS A 48 -8.59 8.87 -0.06
N SER A 49 -8.30 8.20 -1.18
CA SER A 49 -8.89 8.54 -2.47
C SER A 49 -9.13 7.32 -3.35
N ILE A 50 -10.23 7.33 -4.09
CA ILE A 50 -10.53 6.30 -5.09
C ILE A 50 -9.44 6.17 -6.16
N PHE A 51 -8.63 7.19 -6.39
CA PHE A 51 -7.48 7.14 -7.29
C PHE A 51 -6.43 6.12 -6.86
N TYR A 52 -6.44 5.74 -5.60
CA TYR A 52 -5.49 4.80 -5.00
C TYR A 52 -6.09 3.40 -4.83
N ALA A 53 -7.26 3.16 -5.44
CA ALA A 53 -7.97 1.89 -5.34
C ALA A 53 -7.09 0.65 -5.62
N PRO A 54 -6.17 0.64 -6.61
CA PRO A 54 -5.28 -0.51 -6.80
C PRO A 54 -4.44 -0.85 -5.57
N MET A 55 -3.97 0.16 -4.84
CA MET A 55 -3.22 -0.03 -3.59
C MET A 55 -4.11 -0.62 -2.50
N TYR A 56 -5.34 -0.11 -2.35
CA TYR A 56 -6.27 -0.62 -1.35
C TYR A 56 -6.68 -2.06 -1.64
N VAL A 57 -6.91 -2.40 -2.92
CA VAL A 57 -7.17 -3.78 -3.32
C VAL A 57 -5.98 -4.67 -2.98
N ALA A 58 -4.76 -4.23 -3.23
CA ALA A 58 -3.56 -5.00 -2.87
C ALA A 58 -3.42 -5.23 -1.36
N ILE A 59 -3.87 -4.27 -0.54
CA ILE A 59 -3.91 -4.41 0.92
C ILE A 59 -4.97 -5.43 1.34
N GLU A 60 -6.21 -5.27 0.85
CA GLU A 60 -7.35 -6.11 1.24
C GLU A 60 -7.21 -7.56 0.76
N GLU A 61 -6.68 -7.77 -0.45
CA GLU A 61 -6.42 -9.11 -1.00
C GLU A 61 -5.16 -9.77 -0.40
N GLY A 62 -4.39 -9.04 0.41
CA GLY A 62 -3.23 -9.59 1.11
C GLY A 62 -1.96 -9.69 0.28
N TYR A 63 -1.87 -9.08 -0.89
CA TYR A 63 -0.71 -9.18 -1.79
C TYR A 63 0.59 -8.67 -1.15
N PHE A 64 0.52 -7.69 -0.27
CA PHE A 64 1.69 -7.24 0.50
C PHE A 64 2.22 -8.35 1.43
N ARG A 65 1.32 -9.12 2.06
CA ARG A 65 1.70 -10.23 2.92
C ARG A 65 2.31 -11.39 2.14
N GLU A 66 1.81 -11.66 0.95
CA GLU A 66 2.39 -12.66 0.04
C GLU A 66 3.84 -12.31 -0.31
N GLU A 67 4.14 -11.01 -0.47
CA GLU A 67 5.48 -10.48 -0.69
C GLU A 67 6.32 -10.36 0.59
N GLY A 68 5.79 -10.77 1.73
CA GLY A 68 6.50 -10.74 3.01
C GLY A 68 6.47 -9.38 3.71
N ILE A 69 5.48 -8.53 3.40
CA ILE A 69 5.33 -7.19 3.96
C ILE A 69 4.09 -7.14 4.87
N ASP A 70 4.27 -6.65 6.09
CA ASP A 70 3.18 -6.26 6.99
C ASP A 70 2.99 -4.74 6.89
N LEU A 71 2.09 -4.33 6.00
CA LEU A 71 1.87 -2.93 5.66
C LEU A 71 0.91 -2.26 6.64
N THR A 72 1.33 -1.12 7.19
CA THR A 72 0.48 -0.18 7.93
C THR A 72 0.22 1.05 7.07
N LEU A 73 -1.04 1.33 6.77
CA LEU A 73 -1.43 2.52 6.01
C LEU A 73 -1.88 3.63 6.96
N VAL A 74 -1.31 4.83 6.80
CA VAL A 74 -1.63 6.03 7.57
C VAL A 74 -1.99 7.17 6.62
N THR A 75 -3.08 7.89 6.89
CA THR A 75 -3.46 9.06 6.08
C THR A 75 -2.92 10.36 6.72
N GLY A 76 -2.05 11.07 6.00
CA GLY A 76 -1.40 12.29 6.47
C GLY A 76 -2.25 13.55 6.31
N PHE A 77 -3.27 13.53 5.46
CA PHE A 77 -4.12 14.71 5.14
C PHE A 77 -3.36 15.90 4.57
N GLY A 78 -2.34 15.65 3.75
CA GLY A 78 -1.60 16.67 3.03
C GLY A 78 -0.17 16.23 2.70
N ALA A 79 0.33 16.66 1.55
CA ALA A 79 1.65 16.29 1.08
C ALA A 79 2.77 16.78 2.02
N ASP A 80 2.62 17.98 2.58
CA ASP A 80 3.52 18.54 3.60
C ASP A 80 3.66 17.64 4.83
N LYS A 81 2.55 17.06 5.30
CA LYS A 81 2.56 16.13 6.43
C LYS A 81 3.14 14.78 6.08
N THR A 82 2.84 14.28 4.89
CA THR A 82 3.44 13.03 4.40
C THR A 82 4.96 13.17 4.25
N VAL A 83 5.45 14.28 3.69
CA VAL A 83 6.89 14.61 3.65
C VAL A 83 7.48 14.59 5.05
N THR A 84 6.83 15.31 5.99
CA THR A 84 7.34 15.40 7.37
C THR A 84 7.41 14.02 8.02
N ALA A 85 6.38 13.18 7.86
CA ALA A 85 6.35 11.85 8.44
C ALA A 85 7.50 10.97 7.93
N VAL A 86 7.83 11.04 6.63
CA VAL A 86 8.93 10.27 6.06
C VAL A 86 10.28 10.81 6.52
N LEU A 87 10.49 12.14 6.49
CA LEU A 87 11.75 12.74 6.93
C LEU A 87 11.99 12.58 8.43
N ALA A 88 10.93 12.49 9.23
CA ALA A 88 11.01 12.23 10.68
C ALA A 88 11.19 10.74 11.01
N GLY A 89 11.14 9.84 10.03
CA GLY A 89 11.19 8.39 10.25
C GLY A 89 9.92 7.80 10.87
N GLU A 90 8.79 8.53 10.83
CA GLU A 90 7.49 8.04 11.28
C GLU A 90 6.79 7.18 10.21
N ALA A 91 7.22 7.29 8.96
CA ALA A 91 6.81 6.46 7.84
C ALA A 91 8.01 6.08 6.98
N ASP A 92 8.01 4.85 6.47
CA ASP A 92 9.05 4.35 5.57
C ASP A 92 8.84 4.83 4.14
N ILE A 93 7.58 4.98 3.74
CA ILE A 93 7.16 5.35 2.38
C ILE A 93 6.12 6.45 2.44
N GLY A 94 6.32 7.50 1.63
CA GLY A 94 5.31 8.53 1.37
C GLY A 94 4.62 8.29 0.03
N PHE A 95 3.30 8.31 0.02
CA PHE A 95 2.49 8.23 -1.19
C PHE A 95 1.80 9.56 -1.44
N MET A 96 2.35 10.34 -2.38
CA MET A 96 1.97 11.72 -2.63
C MET A 96 2.40 12.15 -4.03
N GLY A 97 2.08 13.37 -4.43
CA GLY A 97 2.56 13.95 -5.67
C GLY A 97 4.08 14.15 -5.68
N SER A 98 4.70 13.97 -6.84
CA SER A 98 6.15 14.09 -7.03
C SER A 98 6.67 15.52 -6.81
N GLU A 99 5.82 16.54 -6.89
CA GLU A 99 6.17 17.94 -6.59
C GLU A 99 6.76 18.10 -5.20
N SER A 100 6.33 17.29 -4.24
CA SER A 100 6.80 17.34 -2.85
C SER A 100 8.29 17.09 -2.74
N THR A 101 8.83 16.16 -3.55
CA THR A 101 10.28 15.88 -3.57
C THR A 101 11.06 17.03 -4.18
N ILE A 102 10.49 17.70 -5.19
CA ILE A 102 11.08 18.88 -5.84
C ILE A 102 11.14 20.05 -4.84
N TYR A 103 10.05 20.31 -4.12
CA TYR A 103 10.01 21.37 -3.10
C TYR A 103 11.01 21.12 -1.97
N THR A 104 11.09 19.90 -1.48
CA THR A 104 12.03 19.53 -0.41
C THR A 104 13.48 19.75 -0.86
N LYS A 105 13.82 19.29 -2.05
CA LYS A 105 15.15 19.49 -2.64
C LYS A 105 15.49 20.96 -2.86
N ASN A 106 14.57 21.72 -3.47
CA ASN A 106 14.77 23.13 -3.76
C ASN A 106 14.76 24.01 -2.50
N GLY A 107 14.10 23.54 -1.43
CA GLY A 107 14.12 24.18 -0.12
C GLY A 107 15.46 24.08 0.61
N GLY A 108 16.46 23.41 0.02
CA GLY A 108 17.81 23.30 0.59
C GLY A 108 17.93 22.21 1.67
N ALA A 109 16.98 21.30 1.77
CA ALA A 109 17.12 20.17 2.67
C ALA A 109 18.31 19.28 2.25
N GLU A 110 19.20 18.98 3.19
CA GLU A 110 20.31 18.05 2.97
C GLU A 110 19.77 16.63 2.80
N ASP A 111 18.77 16.28 3.62
CA ASP A 111 18.02 15.05 3.51
C ASP A 111 16.69 15.33 2.76
N TYR A 112 16.48 14.65 1.65
CA TYR A 112 15.34 14.85 0.78
C TYR A 112 14.79 13.53 0.22
N LEU A 113 13.53 13.55 -0.16
CA LEU A 113 12.83 12.38 -0.65
C LEU A 113 13.21 12.03 -2.10
N ILE A 114 13.23 10.75 -2.42
CA ILE A 114 13.48 10.24 -3.76
C ILE A 114 12.25 9.46 -4.23
N ASN A 115 11.75 9.80 -5.43
CA ASN A 115 10.69 9.04 -6.07
C ASN A 115 11.24 7.72 -6.63
N PHE A 116 10.62 6.60 -6.30
CA PHE A 116 11.05 5.28 -6.77
C PHE A 116 9.97 4.54 -7.55
N ALA A 117 8.70 4.92 -7.41
CA ALA A 117 7.58 4.28 -8.10
C ALA A 117 6.47 5.28 -8.43
N GLN A 118 5.69 4.98 -9.45
CA GLN A 118 4.53 5.75 -9.86
C GLN A 118 3.31 4.83 -9.91
N LEU A 119 2.29 5.11 -9.09
CA LEU A 119 1.05 4.34 -9.05
C LEU A 119 0.02 4.87 -10.06
N THR A 120 -0.06 6.18 -10.24
CA THR A 120 -1.04 6.83 -11.12
C THR A 120 -0.33 7.55 -12.27
N GLN A 121 -0.79 7.33 -13.49
CA GLN A 121 -0.18 7.96 -14.69
C GLN A 121 -0.79 9.31 -15.06
N ARG A 122 -2.03 9.56 -14.63
CA ARG A 122 -2.77 10.77 -14.99
C ARG A 122 -3.40 11.38 -13.74
N ALA A 123 -3.33 12.70 -13.64
CA ALA A 123 -4.08 13.44 -12.65
C ALA A 123 -5.58 13.35 -12.95
N GLY A 124 -6.38 13.09 -11.93
CA GLY A 124 -7.84 13.01 -12.03
C GLY A 124 -8.50 14.28 -11.50
N ASN A 125 -7.96 15.45 -11.80
CA ASN A 125 -8.50 16.71 -11.34
C ASN A 125 -9.44 17.29 -12.40
N PHE A 126 -10.63 17.71 -11.98
CA PHE A 126 -11.65 18.27 -12.85
C PHE A 126 -12.11 19.61 -12.28
N LEU A 127 -12.24 20.60 -13.16
CA LEU A 127 -12.92 21.84 -12.80
C LEU A 127 -14.44 21.58 -12.91
N VAL A 128 -15.14 21.80 -11.81
CA VAL A 128 -16.57 21.52 -11.71
C VAL A 128 -17.32 22.81 -11.39
N ALA A 129 -18.31 23.16 -12.18
CA ALA A 129 -19.21 24.27 -11.92
C ALA A 129 -20.47 23.79 -11.20
N ARG A 130 -21.14 24.72 -10.48
CA ARG A 130 -22.41 24.44 -9.79
C ARG A 130 -23.58 24.27 -10.77
N GLU A 131 -23.50 25.00 -11.89
CA GLU A 131 -24.49 24.97 -12.96
C GLU A 131 -23.81 24.60 -14.27
N PRO A 132 -24.53 24.00 -15.21
CA PRO A 132 -23.99 23.71 -16.53
C PRO A 132 -23.46 24.98 -17.20
N ILE A 133 -22.27 24.90 -17.77
CA ILE A 133 -21.66 26.00 -18.55
C ILE A 133 -21.52 25.48 -19.98
N GLU A 134 -22.31 26.03 -20.88
CA GLU A 134 -22.17 25.77 -22.31
C GLU A 134 -20.95 26.56 -22.85
N ASN A 135 -20.14 25.91 -23.69
CA ASN A 135 -18.97 26.53 -24.31
C ASN A 135 -18.02 27.20 -23.29
N PHE A 136 -17.56 26.43 -22.32
CA PHE A 136 -16.64 26.93 -21.30
C PHE A 136 -15.38 27.51 -21.92
N GLU A 137 -15.05 28.74 -21.49
CA GLU A 137 -13.81 29.44 -21.80
C GLU A 137 -13.08 29.81 -20.50
N TRP A 138 -11.77 29.69 -20.47
CA TRP A 138 -10.98 30.00 -19.26
C TRP A 138 -11.18 31.42 -18.74
N ASP A 139 -11.39 32.39 -19.62
CA ASP A 139 -11.65 33.77 -19.28
C ASP A 139 -12.89 33.99 -18.41
N MET A 140 -13.83 33.03 -18.42
CA MET A 140 -15.02 33.06 -17.55
C MET A 140 -14.68 32.94 -16.07
N LEU A 141 -13.46 32.51 -15.76
CA LEU A 141 -12.98 32.41 -14.38
C LEU A 141 -12.48 33.73 -13.81
N LYS A 142 -12.26 34.75 -14.64
CA LYS A 142 -11.82 36.08 -14.18
C LYS A 142 -12.79 36.65 -13.15
N GLY A 143 -12.27 36.99 -11.97
CA GLY A 143 -13.08 37.53 -10.86
C GLY A 143 -13.99 36.50 -10.17
N LYS A 144 -13.89 35.21 -10.49
CA LYS A 144 -14.64 34.17 -9.80
C LYS A 144 -13.86 33.61 -8.62
N LYS A 145 -14.59 33.14 -7.61
CA LYS A 145 -14.03 32.35 -6.52
C LYS A 145 -14.01 30.88 -6.93
N VAL A 146 -12.83 30.32 -6.99
CA VAL A 146 -12.60 28.92 -7.36
C VAL A 146 -11.87 28.22 -6.20
N LEU A 147 -12.34 27.03 -5.83
CA LEU A 147 -11.63 26.19 -4.90
C LEU A 147 -10.60 25.37 -5.70
N GLY A 148 -9.36 25.84 -5.72
CA GLY A 148 -8.28 25.31 -6.57
C GLY A 148 -7.57 24.08 -6.01
N GLY A 149 -7.81 23.76 -4.75
CA GLY A 149 -7.13 22.69 -4.04
C GLY A 149 -6.36 23.21 -2.82
N ARG A 150 -5.57 22.32 -2.22
CA ARG A 150 -4.68 22.69 -1.11
C ARG A 150 -3.44 23.38 -1.65
N ALA A 151 -3.03 24.47 -1.01
CA ALA A 151 -1.83 25.21 -1.35
C ALA A 151 -0.59 24.29 -1.38
N GLY A 152 0.17 24.36 -2.48
CA GLY A 152 1.37 23.57 -2.71
C GLY A 152 1.12 22.11 -3.12
N GLY A 153 -0.14 21.71 -3.31
CA GLY A 153 -0.50 20.40 -3.83
C GLY A 153 -0.59 20.38 -5.37
N MET A 154 -0.43 19.21 -5.97
CA MET A 154 -0.48 19.02 -7.43
C MET A 154 -1.74 19.65 -8.08
N PRO A 155 -2.97 19.49 -7.52
CA PRO A 155 -4.16 20.08 -8.14
C PRO A 155 -4.10 21.59 -8.27
N GLU A 156 -3.68 22.29 -7.22
CA GLU A 156 -3.57 23.74 -7.21
C GLU A 156 -2.45 24.20 -8.17
N MET A 157 -1.29 23.60 -8.08
CA MET A 157 -0.14 23.96 -8.90
C MET A 157 -0.42 23.83 -10.39
N VAL A 158 -1.10 22.74 -10.81
CA VAL A 158 -1.51 22.55 -12.20
C VAL A 158 -2.56 23.59 -12.61
N PHE A 159 -3.52 23.88 -11.73
CA PHE A 159 -4.55 24.88 -11.99
C PHE A 159 -3.93 26.28 -12.14
N GLU A 160 -3.04 26.69 -11.25
CA GLU A 160 -2.29 27.95 -11.36
C GLU A 160 -1.50 28.04 -12.67
N TYR A 161 -0.84 26.94 -13.06
CA TYR A 161 -0.10 26.90 -14.32
C TYR A 161 -1.04 27.16 -15.51
N ILE A 162 -2.20 26.51 -15.54
CA ILE A 162 -3.21 26.72 -16.59
C ILE A 162 -3.65 28.18 -16.61
N LEU A 163 -4.03 28.75 -15.47
CA LEU A 163 -4.49 30.13 -15.39
C LEU A 163 -3.44 31.12 -15.90
N LYS A 164 -2.17 30.88 -15.57
CA LYS A 164 -1.04 31.69 -16.11
C LYS A 164 -0.94 31.65 -17.62
N GLN A 165 -1.21 30.48 -18.26
CA GLN A 165 -1.21 30.36 -19.72
C GLN A 165 -2.31 31.21 -20.38
N TYR A 166 -3.41 31.45 -19.67
CA TYR A 166 -4.54 32.28 -20.13
C TYR A 166 -4.49 33.72 -19.58
N ASN A 167 -3.38 34.16 -19.01
CA ASN A 167 -3.20 35.48 -18.39
C ASN A 167 -4.28 35.82 -17.35
N ILE A 168 -4.68 34.84 -16.58
CA ILE A 168 -5.65 34.98 -15.47
C ILE A 168 -4.85 35.06 -14.18
N CYS A 169 -4.90 36.20 -13.49
CA CYS A 169 -4.28 36.35 -12.18
C CYS A 169 -5.18 35.73 -11.11
N LEU A 170 -4.55 34.96 -10.21
CA LEU A 170 -5.15 34.59 -8.93
C LEU A 170 -5.10 35.83 -8.01
N LEU A 171 -6.23 36.16 -7.38
CA LEU A 171 -6.33 37.24 -6.39
C LEU A 171 -6.11 36.66 -5.01
#